data_4c74aea08ca001ef3bacfca772897853
#
_entry.id   4c74aea08ca001ef3bacfca772897853
#
_cell.length_a   1.000
_cell.length_b   1.000
_cell.length_c   1.000
_cell.angle_alpha   90.00
_cell.angle_beta   90.00
_cell.angle_gamma   90.00
#
_symmetry.space_group_name_H-M   'P 1'
#
loop_
_entity.id
_entity.type
_entity.pdbx_description
1 polymer ?
#
loop_
_entity_poly.entity_id
_entity_poly.type
_entity_poly.pdbx_seq_one_letter_code
_entity_poly.pdbx_strand_id
1 'polypeptide(L)'
;MTQFMGTHQNRLDAKGRVSIPAPLRNQIKNDDGIVTLVLCPSHKHPCIECWPPDAFEALSAPLQMLDTFSEEHDDLATTLFADAHTVESDKEGRIVVPEVLKQHAGLTENVVFMGLGRTFQIWEPAAAERRRAEARERARVRAYTLPGSVG
;
A
#
# COMPACT_ATOMS: atom_id res chain seq x y z
N MET A 1 16.76 4.04 -5.66
CA MET A 1 16.13 3.41 -4.50
C MET A 1 14.84 4.15 -4.17
N THR A 2 13.73 3.44 -4.14
CA THR A 2 12.45 4.07 -3.82
C THR A 2 12.32 4.32 -2.33
N GLN A 3 11.79 5.48 -2.00
CA GLN A 3 11.54 5.86 -0.61
C GLN A 3 10.27 6.69 -0.56
N PHE A 4 9.15 6.00 -0.39
CA PHE A 4 7.85 6.66 -0.34
C PHE A 4 7.64 7.32 1.01
N MET A 5 7.45 8.63 1.01
CA MET A 5 7.30 9.41 2.23
C MET A 5 6.11 10.35 2.14
N GLY A 6 5.57 10.66 3.30
CA GLY A 6 4.55 11.68 3.43
C GLY A 6 3.14 11.14 3.37
N THR A 7 2.21 12.00 3.70
CA THR A 7 0.78 11.74 3.68
C THR A 7 0.15 12.74 2.72
N HIS A 8 -0.56 12.24 1.72
CA HIS A 8 -1.09 13.07 0.64
C HIS A 8 -2.57 12.78 0.43
N GLN A 9 -3.37 13.82 0.24
CA GLN A 9 -4.80 13.69 0.01
C GLN A 9 -5.14 13.92 -1.45
N ASN A 10 -6.01 13.07 -2.00
CA ASN A 10 -6.54 13.23 -3.36
C ASN A 10 -8.01 12.82 -3.38
N ARG A 11 -8.63 12.97 -4.54
CA ARG A 11 -10.04 12.62 -4.73
C ARG A 11 -10.18 11.44 -5.68
N LEU A 12 -11.08 10.55 -5.31
CA LEU A 12 -11.52 9.45 -6.14
C LEU A 12 -12.70 9.97 -6.97
N ASP A 13 -12.63 9.84 -8.29
CA ASP A 13 -13.71 10.30 -9.13
C ASP A 13 -14.84 9.26 -9.22
N ALA A 14 -15.93 9.63 -9.93
CA ALA A 14 -17.11 8.78 -10.05
C ALA A 14 -16.82 7.46 -10.76
N LYS A 15 -15.75 7.40 -11.55
CA LYS A 15 -15.34 6.19 -12.26
C LYS A 15 -14.32 5.35 -11.50
N GLY A 16 -14.03 5.71 -10.25
CA GLY A 16 -13.07 4.99 -9.43
C GLY A 16 -11.62 5.30 -9.75
N ARG A 17 -11.33 6.42 -10.41
CA ARG A 17 -9.97 6.82 -10.74
C ARG A 17 -9.44 7.80 -9.71
N VAL A 18 -8.16 7.68 -9.42
CA VAL A 18 -7.45 8.60 -8.52
C VAL A 18 -6.05 8.85 -9.06
N SER A 19 -5.58 10.07 -8.94
CA SER A 19 -4.20 10.42 -9.30
C SER A 19 -3.26 10.02 -8.19
N ILE A 20 -2.18 9.33 -8.55
CA ILE A 20 -1.11 9.03 -7.61
C ILE A 20 -0.36 10.33 -7.35
N PRO A 21 -0.15 10.73 -6.08
CA PRO A 21 0.59 11.96 -5.78
C PRO A 21 1.97 11.99 -6.44
N ALA A 22 2.33 13.15 -6.97
CA ALA A 22 3.59 13.31 -7.70
C ALA A 22 4.83 12.85 -6.92
N PRO A 23 4.96 13.12 -5.61
CA PRO A 23 6.12 12.63 -4.86
C PRO A 23 6.26 11.11 -4.83
N LEU A 24 5.16 10.38 -4.96
CA LEU A 24 5.18 8.92 -5.04
C LEU A 24 5.35 8.46 -6.49
N ARG A 25 4.57 9.07 -7.40
CA ARG A 25 4.55 8.71 -8.82
C ARG A 25 5.91 8.88 -9.50
N ASN A 26 6.59 9.98 -9.20
CA ASN A 26 7.84 10.33 -9.88
C ASN A 26 8.99 9.36 -9.59
N GLN A 27 8.88 8.57 -8.53
CA GLN A 27 9.90 7.59 -8.18
C GLN A 27 9.79 6.29 -8.97
N ILE A 28 8.63 6.03 -9.56
CA ILE A 28 8.33 4.70 -10.13
C ILE A 28 7.73 4.75 -11.54
N LYS A 29 7.49 5.93 -12.09
CA LYS A 29 6.99 6.03 -13.47
C LYS A 29 8.07 5.60 -14.44
N ASN A 30 7.65 4.94 -15.54
CA ASN A 30 8.57 4.57 -16.60
C ASN A 30 8.82 5.76 -17.53
N ASP A 31 9.56 5.53 -18.62
CA ASP A 31 9.91 6.61 -19.58
C ASP A 31 8.69 7.20 -20.27
N ASP A 32 7.60 6.45 -20.36
CA ASP A 32 6.35 6.92 -20.94
C ASP A 32 5.44 7.62 -19.92
N GLY A 33 5.90 7.74 -18.69
CA GLY A 33 5.14 8.37 -17.61
C GLY A 33 4.11 7.46 -16.96
N ILE A 34 4.16 6.16 -17.24
CA ILE A 34 3.20 5.18 -16.74
C ILE A 34 3.74 4.50 -15.50
N VAL A 35 2.89 4.35 -14.50
CA VAL A 35 3.18 3.66 -13.26
C VAL A 35 2.50 2.31 -13.27
N THR A 36 3.24 1.26 -12.91
CA THR A 36 2.67 -0.08 -12.69
C THR A 36 2.78 -0.40 -11.21
N LEU A 37 1.68 -0.86 -10.62
CA LEU A 37 1.61 -1.20 -9.20
C LEU A 37 0.85 -2.50 -9.02
N VAL A 38 1.18 -3.20 -7.94
CA VAL A 38 0.36 -4.30 -7.44
C VAL A 38 -0.41 -3.76 -6.23
N LEU A 39 -1.73 -3.82 -6.29
CA LEU A 39 -2.61 -3.40 -5.21
C LEU A 39 -3.19 -4.63 -4.54
N CYS A 40 -3.18 -4.65 -3.21
CA CYS A 40 -3.82 -5.73 -2.46
C CYS A 40 -4.46 -5.19 -1.19
N PRO A 41 -5.48 -5.88 -0.67
CA PRO A 41 -6.04 -5.49 0.62
C PRO A 41 -5.03 -5.80 1.72
N SER A 42 -4.86 -4.87 2.66
CA SER A 42 -4.02 -5.15 3.82
C SER A 42 -4.67 -6.26 4.64
N HIS A 43 -3.88 -7.22 5.11
CA HIS A 43 -4.38 -8.27 6.00
C HIS A 43 -4.46 -7.80 7.45
N LYS A 44 -3.98 -6.60 7.76
CA LYS A 44 -3.97 -6.05 9.11
C LYS A 44 -4.88 -4.85 9.29
N HIS A 45 -5.15 -4.12 8.22
CA HIS A 45 -5.84 -2.83 8.32
C HIS A 45 -6.85 -2.65 7.19
N PRO A 46 -7.87 -1.81 7.38
CA PRO A 46 -8.84 -1.51 6.32
C PRO A 46 -8.24 -0.49 5.31
N CYS A 47 -7.23 -0.92 4.59
CA CYS A 47 -6.57 -0.10 3.60
C CYS A 47 -6.09 -0.94 2.42
N ILE A 48 -5.68 -0.26 1.36
CA ILE A 48 -5.10 -0.89 0.18
C ILE A 48 -3.59 -0.72 0.25
N GLU A 49 -2.85 -1.81 0.12
CA GLU A 49 -1.40 -1.75 0.03
C GLU A 49 -0.99 -1.66 -1.43
N CYS A 50 -0.09 -0.72 -1.71
CA CYS A 50 0.40 -0.47 -3.06
C CYS A 50 1.89 -0.78 -3.12
N TRP A 51 2.25 -1.72 -3.99
CA TRP A 51 3.60 -2.24 -4.11
C TRP A 51 4.15 -2.01 -5.51
N PRO A 52 5.38 -1.51 -5.65
CA PRO A 52 6.09 -1.68 -6.92
C PRO A 52 6.17 -3.18 -7.23
N PRO A 53 6.07 -3.60 -8.50
CA PRO A 53 6.01 -5.03 -8.83
C PRO A 53 7.19 -5.85 -8.30
N ASP A 54 8.41 -5.31 -8.36
CA ASP A 54 9.60 -5.99 -7.86
C ASP A 54 9.57 -6.15 -6.32
N ALA A 55 9.06 -5.15 -5.61
CA ALA A 55 8.92 -5.24 -4.17
C ALA A 55 7.87 -6.28 -3.78
N PHE A 56 6.78 -6.38 -4.54
CA PHE A 56 5.75 -7.39 -4.30
C PHE A 56 6.29 -8.80 -4.57
N GLU A 57 7.03 -8.96 -5.66
CA GLU A 57 7.64 -10.25 -6.00
C GLU A 57 8.58 -10.73 -4.90
N ALA A 58 9.27 -9.81 -4.23
CA ALA A 58 10.18 -10.14 -3.16
C ALA A 58 9.49 -10.76 -1.93
N LEU A 59 8.16 -10.68 -1.82
CA LEU A 59 7.41 -11.33 -0.75
C LEU A 59 7.42 -12.86 -0.84
N SER A 60 7.69 -13.38 -2.02
CA SER A 60 7.68 -14.84 -2.24
C SER A 60 8.71 -15.56 -1.38
N ALA A 61 9.89 -14.98 -1.22
CA ALA A 61 10.95 -15.62 -0.43
C ALA A 61 10.61 -15.77 1.06
N PRO A 62 10.18 -14.71 1.77
CA PRO A 62 9.76 -14.88 3.17
C PRO A 62 8.59 -15.84 3.33
N LEU A 63 7.63 -15.81 2.39
CA LEU A 63 6.47 -16.70 2.46
C LEU A 63 6.90 -18.17 2.38
N GLN A 64 7.89 -18.47 1.54
CA GLN A 64 8.41 -19.84 1.40
C GLN A 64 9.14 -20.34 2.65
N MET A 65 9.50 -19.45 3.57
CA MET A 65 10.11 -19.86 4.82
C MET A 65 9.10 -20.46 5.80
N LEU A 66 7.81 -20.26 5.56
CA LEU A 66 6.76 -20.92 6.33
C LEU A 66 6.58 -22.35 5.81
N ASP A 67 6.14 -23.23 6.70
CA ASP A 67 5.81 -24.61 6.30
C ASP A 67 4.71 -24.55 5.23
N THR A 68 4.98 -25.14 4.06
CA THR A 68 4.08 -25.14 2.89
C THR A 68 2.69 -25.70 3.23
N PHE A 69 2.62 -26.61 4.19
CA PHE A 69 1.36 -27.26 4.56
C PHE A 69 0.71 -26.65 5.80
N SER A 70 1.25 -25.53 6.32
CA SER A 70 0.68 -24.85 7.48
C SER A 70 -0.52 -23.99 7.08
N GLU A 71 -1.43 -23.77 8.02
CA GLU A 71 -2.54 -22.83 7.84
C GLU A 71 -2.03 -21.40 7.64
N GLU A 72 -0.96 -21.04 8.36
CA GLU A 72 -0.38 -19.72 8.24
C GLU A 72 0.10 -19.43 6.81
N HIS A 73 0.81 -20.38 6.21
CA HIS A 73 1.26 -20.25 4.82
C HIS A 73 0.07 -20.10 3.88
N ASP A 74 -0.92 -20.97 4.03
CA ASP A 74 -2.09 -20.98 3.16
C ASP A 74 -2.89 -19.70 3.26
N ASP A 75 -3.13 -19.23 4.47
CA ASP A 75 -3.89 -18.00 4.70
C ASP A 75 -3.16 -16.76 4.20
N LEU A 76 -1.85 -16.66 4.45
CA LEU A 76 -1.06 -15.53 3.97
C LEU A 76 -0.93 -15.52 2.46
N ALA A 77 -0.69 -16.68 1.85
CA ALA A 77 -0.62 -16.78 0.40
C ALA A 77 -1.93 -16.36 -0.26
N THR A 78 -3.05 -16.81 0.30
CA THR A 78 -4.38 -16.46 -0.21
C THR A 78 -4.63 -14.96 -0.06
N THR A 79 -4.34 -14.41 1.11
CA THR A 79 -4.57 -12.98 1.38
C THR A 79 -3.68 -12.08 0.52
N LEU A 80 -2.41 -12.44 0.38
CA LEU A 80 -1.46 -11.60 -0.35
C LEU A 80 -1.57 -11.74 -1.87
N PHE A 81 -1.79 -12.95 -2.37
CA PHE A 81 -1.72 -13.17 -3.82
C PHE A 81 -3.08 -13.34 -4.50
N ALA A 82 -4.03 -13.99 -3.85
CA ALA A 82 -5.33 -14.23 -4.48
C ALA A 82 -6.12 -12.95 -4.72
N ASP A 83 -5.97 -11.97 -3.84
CA ASP A 83 -6.68 -10.69 -3.94
C ASP A 83 -5.82 -9.57 -4.51
N ALA A 84 -4.65 -9.87 -5.04
CA ALA A 84 -3.77 -8.88 -5.63
C ALA A 84 -4.22 -8.52 -7.05
N HIS A 85 -4.09 -7.23 -7.38
CA HIS A 85 -4.46 -6.70 -8.70
C HIS A 85 -3.30 -5.89 -9.24
N THR A 86 -2.85 -6.21 -10.45
CA THR A 86 -1.88 -5.36 -11.14
C THR A 86 -2.62 -4.27 -11.86
N VAL A 87 -2.24 -3.01 -11.61
CA VAL A 87 -2.84 -1.86 -12.26
C VAL A 87 -1.76 -1.02 -12.94
N GLU A 88 -2.14 -0.35 -14.02
CA GLU A 88 -1.28 0.59 -14.71
C GLU A 88 -1.97 1.95 -14.72
N SER A 89 -1.20 3.01 -14.51
CA SER A 89 -1.73 4.36 -14.61
C SER A 89 -1.86 4.77 -16.07
N ASP A 90 -2.64 5.82 -16.32
CA ASP A 90 -2.54 6.55 -17.57
C ASP A 90 -1.32 7.48 -17.51
N LYS A 91 -1.09 8.24 -18.58
CA LYS A 91 0.06 9.15 -18.66
C LYS A 91 -0.02 10.31 -17.67
N GLU A 92 -1.20 10.55 -17.13
CA GLU A 92 -1.41 11.60 -16.12
C GLU A 92 -1.28 11.09 -14.71
N GLY A 93 -0.95 9.81 -14.55
CA GLY A 93 -0.72 9.22 -13.23
C GLY A 93 -1.98 8.77 -12.51
N ARG A 94 -3.10 8.61 -13.24
CA ARG A 94 -4.35 8.14 -12.65
C ARG A 94 -4.45 6.62 -12.77
N ILE A 95 -4.88 5.98 -11.70
CA ILE A 95 -5.19 4.55 -11.69
C ILE A 95 -6.67 4.35 -11.40
N VAL A 96 -7.21 3.22 -11.85
CA VAL A 96 -8.55 2.79 -11.47
C VAL A 96 -8.42 1.88 -10.27
N VAL A 97 -9.05 2.24 -9.16
CA VAL A 97 -9.06 1.41 -7.95
C VAL A 97 -10.10 0.31 -8.13
N PRO A 98 -9.70 -0.98 -8.09
CA PRO A 98 -10.68 -2.07 -8.18
C PRO A 98 -11.76 -1.94 -7.11
N GLU A 99 -13.01 -2.20 -7.50
CA GLU A 99 -14.17 -2.03 -6.61
C GLU A 99 -14.06 -2.83 -5.33
N VAL A 100 -13.55 -4.05 -5.41
CA VAL A 100 -13.34 -4.90 -4.22
C VAL A 100 -12.41 -4.24 -3.21
N LEU A 101 -11.34 -3.59 -3.71
CA LEU A 101 -10.39 -2.91 -2.84
C LEU A 101 -10.96 -1.61 -2.28
N LYS A 102 -11.74 -0.91 -3.09
CA LYS A 102 -12.43 0.30 -2.68
C LYS A 102 -13.37 -0.01 -1.50
N GLN A 103 -14.11 -1.10 -1.60
CA GLN A 103 -15.01 -1.54 -0.53
C GLN A 103 -14.24 -1.97 0.72
N HIS A 104 -13.15 -2.71 0.54
CA HIS A 104 -12.32 -3.15 1.67
C HIS A 104 -11.82 -1.96 2.49
N ALA A 105 -11.40 -0.90 1.83
CA ALA A 105 -10.85 0.29 2.48
C ALA A 105 -11.92 1.33 2.85
N GLY A 106 -13.17 1.08 2.50
CA GLY A 106 -14.27 2.01 2.79
C GLY A 106 -14.10 3.36 2.10
N LEU A 107 -13.54 3.36 0.89
CA LEU A 107 -13.28 4.60 0.17
C LEU A 107 -14.57 5.16 -0.42
N THR A 108 -14.72 6.47 -0.31
CA THR A 108 -15.80 7.20 -0.94
C THR A 108 -15.23 8.25 -1.89
N GLU A 109 -15.17 9.50 -1.48
CA GLU A 109 -14.75 10.58 -2.36
C GLU A 109 -13.30 11.00 -2.13
N ASN A 110 -12.92 11.19 -0.88
CA ASN A 110 -11.56 11.60 -0.53
C ASN A 110 -10.73 10.40 -0.10
N VAL A 111 -9.48 10.35 -0.52
CA VAL A 111 -8.56 9.29 -0.14
C VAL A 111 -7.24 9.88 0.33
N VAL A 112 -6.53 9.13 1.16
CA VAL A 112 -5.23 9.51 1.70
C VAL A 112 -4.20 8.47 1.27
N PHE A 113 -3.09 8.94 0.72
CA PHE A 113 -1.94 8.10 0.40
C PHE A 113 -0.92 8.25 1.52
N MET A 114 -0.48 7.15 2.10
CA MET A 114 0.54 7.14 3.15
C MET A 114 1.77 6.41 2.67
N GLY A 115 2.91 7.10 2.59
CA GLY A 115 4.18 6.50 2.23
C GLY A 115 4.79 5.76 3.41
N LEU A 116 5.23 4.54 3.17
CA LEU A 116 5.82 3.67 4.19
C LEU A 116 7.22 3.17 3.81
N GLY A 117 7.96 3.95 3.05
CA GLY A 117 9.29 3.59 2.62
C GLY A 117 9.28 2.78 1.33
N ARG A 118 9.19 1.46 1.42
CA ARG A 118 9.22 0.59 0.23
C ARG A 118 7.87 0.44 -0.46
N THR A 119 6.79 0.81 0.24
CA THR A 119 5.41 0.72 -0.25
C THR A 119 4.67 1.99 0.14
N PHE A 120 3.45 2.13 -0.36
CA PHE A 120 2.53 3.12 0.16
C PHE A 120 1.13 2.51 0.28
N GLN A 121 0.26 3.20 0.99
CA GLN A 121 -1.09 2.69 1.27
C GLN A 121 -2.11 3.73 0.87
N ILE A 122 -3.32 3.27 0.52
CA ILE A 122 -4.47 4.14 0.27
C ILE A 122 -5.49 3.88 1.36
N TRP A 123 -5.93 4.95 2.02
CA TRP A 123 -6.81 4.91 3.17
C TRP A 123 -7.98 5.87 3.00
N GLU A 124 -9.08 5.57 3.72
CA GLU A 124 -10.12 6.54 3.98
C GLU A 124 -9.54 7.59 4.96
N PRO A 125 -9.85 8.90 4.79
CA PRO A 125 -9.16 9.95 5.57
C PRO A 125 -9.22 9.81 7.09
N ALA A 126 -10.39 9.55 7.66
CA ALA A 126 -10.53 9.41 9.12
C ALA A 126 -9.79 8.17 9.64
N ALA A 127 -9.86 7.08 8.89
CA ALA A 127 -9.15 5.86 9.25
C ALA A 127 -7.63 6.05 9.18
N ALA A 128 -7.15 6.81 8.19
CA ALA A 128 -5.73 7.14 8.07
C ALA A 128 -5.24 7.91 9.29
N GLU A 129 -6.03 8.91 9.73
CA GLU A 129 -5.65 9.71 10.89
C GLU A 129 -5.61 8.87 12.16
N ARG A 130 -6.60 8.02 12.36
CA ARG A 130 -6.62 7.10 13.50
C ARG A 130 -5.40 6.16 13.49
N ARG A 131 -5.08 5.62 12.32
CA ARG A 131 -3.94 4.71 12.19
C ARG A 131 -2.62 5.41 12.52
N ARG A 132 -2.44 6.62 12.03
CA ARG A 132 -1.22 7.38 12.30
C ARG A 132 -1.09 7.72 13.78
N ALA A 133 -2.20 8.12 14.42
CA ALA A 133 -2.21 8.43 15.84
C ALA A 133 -1.90 7.19 16.69
N GLU A 134 -2.51 6.05 16.36
CA GLU A 134 -2.25 4.78 17.04
C GLU A 134 -0.80 4.36 16.92
N ALA A 135 -0.24 4.48 15.72
CA ALA A 135 1.14 4.08 15.46
C ALA A 135 2.12 4.95 16.26
N ARG A 136 1.90 6.26 16.26
CA ARG A 136 2.76 7.18 17.02
C ARG A 136 2.69 6.89 18.52
N GLU A 137 1.49 6.71 19.06
CA GLU A 137 1.31 6.44 20.48
C GLU A 137 1.94 5.12 20.89
N ARG A 138 1.73 4.09 20.10
CA ARG A 138 2.28 2.77 20.39
C ARG A 138 3.81 2.77 20.33
N ALA A 139 4.38 3.43 19.33
CA ALA A 139 5.82 3.55 19.17
C ALA A 139 6.43 4.31 20.34
N ARG A 140 5.76 5.35 20.82
CA ARG A 140 6.22 6.14 21.97
C ARG A 140 6.16 5.33 23.26
N VAL A 141 5.03 4.70 23.53
CA VAL A 141 4.81 3.95 24.78
C VAL A 141 5.73 2.74 24.86
N ARG A 142 5.90 2.02 23.77
CA ARG A 142 6.74 0.83 23.73
C ARG A 142 8.21 1.14 23.43
N ALA A 143 8.53 2.40 23.17
CA ALA A 143 9.89 2.84 22.88
C ALA A 143 10.58 1.99 21.81
N TYR A 144 9.88 1.74 20.68
CA TYR A 144 10.43 0.95 19.59
C TYR A 144 11.73 1.54 19.07
N THR A 145 12.68 0.67 18.73
CA THR A 145 13.94 1.07 18.08
C THR A 145 14.12 0.29 16.80
N LEU A 146 14.90 0.87 15.89
CA LEU A 146 15.23 0.20 14.64
C LEU A 146 16.35 -0.81 14.85
N PRO A 147 16.25 -2.02 14.24
CA PRO A 147 17.36 -2.98 14.29
C PRO A 147 18.64 -2.37 13.76
N GLY A 148 19.76 -2.58 14.47
CA GLY A 148 21.05 -2.03 14.06
C GLY A 148 21.24 -0.55 14.33
N SER A 149 20.25 0.13 14.91
CA SER A 149 20.41 1.54 15.30
C SER A 149 21.32 1.65 16.52
N VAL A 150 22.08 2.73 16.59
CA VAL A 150 22.97 3.00 17.70
C VAL A 150 22.33 4.08 18.57
N GLY A 151 22.02 3.73 19.77
CA GLY A 151 21.48 4.68 20.77
C GLY A 151 20.03 4.60 20.99
#